data_4d4bcd366f72bda423bdc1a658665878
#
_entry.id   4d4bcd366f72bda423bdc1a658665878
#
_cell.length_a   1.000
_cell.length_b   1.000
_cell.length_c   1.000
_cell.angle_alpha   90.00
_cell.angle_beta   90.00
_cell.angle_gamma   90.00
#
_symmetry.space_group_name_H-M   'P 1'
#
loop_
_entity.id
_entity.type
_entity.pdbx_description
1 polymer ?
#
loop_
_entity_poly.entity_id
_entity_poly.type
_entity_poly.pdbx_seq_one_letter_code
_entity_poly.pdbx_strand_id
1 'polypeptide(L)'
;MSKKIRLGILGGGGNSLVGILHRIAAKMHDKYDIVGGVFSRDWDSNIEFANEIGISSRRVYADYEIMIKEELKLPQDQRMQAVSILTPNFLHYSMAKRLLENNFSVIC
;
A
#
# COMPACT_ATOMS: atom_id res chain seq x y z
N MET A 1 -2.20 15.97 -19.14
CA MET A 1 -1.35 15.06 -18.33
C MET A 1 -2.21 14.04 -17.63
N SER A 2 -1.93 12.77 -17.84
CA SER A 2 -2.63 11.73 -17.11
C SER A 2 -2.11 11.68 -15.69
N LYS A 3 -3.03 11.71 -14.73
CA LYS A 3 -2.68 11.55 -13.33
C LYS A 3 -2.48 10.07 -13.04
N LYS A 4 -1.43 9.75 -12.32
CA LYS A 4 -1.21 8.40 -11.85
C LYS A 4 -2.20 8.07 -10.74
N ILE A 5 -2.57 6.79 -10.65
CA ILE A 5 -3.42 6.30 -9.56
C ILE A 5 -2.56 6.16 -8.31
N ARG A 6 -2.98 6.77 -7.23
CA ARG A 6 -2.27 6.66 -5.95
C ARG A 6 -2.57 5.30 -5.33
N LEU A 7 -1.53 4.49 -5.20
CA LEU A 7 -1.62 3.09 -4.81
C LEU A 7 -1.02 2.85 -3.43
N GLY A 8 -1.76 2.13 -2.59
CA GLY A 8 -1.23 1.61 -1.34
C GLY A 8 -0.94 0.12 -1.49
N ILE A 9 -0.07 -0.40 -0.63
CA ILE A 9 0.30 -1.82 -0.64
C ILE A 9 0.12 -2.41 0.74
N LEU A 10 -0.52 -3.57 0.81
CA LEU A 10 -0.63 -4.35 2.04
C LEU A 10 0.18 -5.62 1.90
N GLY A 11 1.20 -5.78 2.74
CA GLY A 11 2.07 -6.93 2.73
C GLY A 11 3.32 -6.73 1.90
N GLY A 12 4.02 -7.81 1.62
CA GLY A 12 5.16 -7.80 0.70
C GLY A 12 6.50 -7.44 1.33
N GLY A 13 6.59 -7.31 2.64
CA GLY A 13 7.79 -6.84 3.32
C GLY A 13 8.84 -7.88 3.68
N GLY A 14 8.84 -9.04 3.03
CA GLY A 14 9.90 -10.02 3.23
C GLY A 14 11.08 -9.77 2.29
N ASN A 15 12.26 -10.27 2.68
CA ASN A 15 13.46 -10.08 1.87
C ASN A 15 13.30 -10.58 0.44
N SER A 16 12.57 -11.68 0.25
CA SER A 16 12.31 -12.23 -1.08
C SER A 16 11.32 -11.40 -1.89
N LEU A 17 10.59 -10.51 -1.23
CA LEU A 17 9.53 -9.74 -1.86
C LEU A 17 9.97 -8.34 -2.27
N VAL A 18 11.09 -7.83 -1.72
CA VAL A 18 11.63 -6.53 -2.10
C VAL A 18 11.88 -6.47 -3.61
N GLY A 19 12.54 -7.51 -4.15
CA GLY A 19 12.81 -7.57 -5.59
C GLY A 19 11.54 -7.64 -6.42
N ILE A 20 10.54 -8.37 -5.93
CA ILE A 20 9.25 -8.49 -6.61
C ILE A 20 8.55 -7.15 -6.64
N LEU A 21 8.53 -6.45 -5.50
CA LEU A 21 7.88 -5.14 -5.42
C LEU A 21 8.59 -4.10 -6.27
N HIS A 22 9.92 -4.12 -6.32
CA HIS A 22 10.66 -3.24 -7.21
C HIS A 22 10.27 -3.45 -8.67
N ARG A 23 10.10 -4.71 -9.08
CA ARG A 23 9.69 -5.03 -10.45
C ARG A 23 8.26 -4.60 -10.72
N ILE A 24 7.35 -4.82 -9.76
CA ILE A 24 5.96 -4.39 -9.88
C ILE A 24 5.90 -2.87 -9.98
N ALA A 25 6.63 -2.17 -9.11
CA ALA A 25 6.68 -0.72 -9.14
C ALA A 25 7.21 -0.20 -10.48
N ALA A 26 8.26 -0.84 -11.01
CA ALA A 26 8.82 -0.45 -12.30
C ALA A 26 7.82 -0.63 -13.44
N LYS A 27 7.03 -1.70 -13.41
CA LYS A 27 6.00 -1.94 -14.42
C LYS A 27 4.81 -1.00 -14.29
N MET A 28 4.54 -0.57 -13.07
CA MET A 28 3.36 0.26 -12.77
C MET A 28 3.64 1.76 -12.82
N HIS A 29 4.90 2.16 -12.91
CA HIS A 29 5.28 3.56 -12.72
C HIS A 29 4.61 4.52 -13.71
N ASP A 30 4.13 4.03 -14.85
CA ASP A 30 3.41 4.87 -15.82
C ASP A 30 1.96 5.16 -15.40
N LYS A 31 1.35 4.26 -14.63
CA LYS A 31 -0.07 4.35 -14.28
C LYS A 31 -0.30 4.51 -12.78
N TYR A 32 0.62 4.04 -11.96
CA TYR A 32 0.47 3.98 -10.52
C TYR A 32 1.62 4.69 -9.82
N ASP A 33 1.28 5.36 -8.73
CA ASP A 33 2.23 6.00 -7.85
C ASP A 33 2.07 5.35 -6.48
N ILE A 34 3.06 4.61 -6.01
CA ILE A 34 2.99 3.96 -4.71
C ILE A 34 3.23 5.01 -3.64
N VAL A 35 2.19 5.32 -2.88
CA VAL A 35 2.23 6.43 -1.92
C VAL A 35 2.38 5.98 -0.47
N GLY A 36 2.12 4.73 -0.17
CA GLY A 36 2.24 4.23 1.20
C GLY A 36 1.75 2.80 1.35
N GLY A 37 1.64 2.37 2.59
CA GLY A 37 1.10 1.04 2.85
C GLY A 37 1.51 0.46 4.19
N VAL A 38 1.29 -0.84 4.32
CA VAL A 38 1.70 -1.67 5.44
C VAL A 38 2.54 -2.81 4.87
N PHE A 39 3.85 -2.72 5.00
CA PHE A 39 4.77 -3.65 4.33
C PHE A 39 5.21 -4.81 5.21
N SER A 40 5.16 -4.65 6.52
CA SER A 40 5.57 -5.67 7.47
C SER A 40 4.84 -5.49 8.80
N ARG A 41 4.67 -6.59 9.54
CA ARG A 41 4.10 -6.53 10.89
C ARG A 41 5.11 -5.96 11.89
N ASP A 42 6.41 -6.12 11.60
CA ASP A 42 7.47 -5.52 12.39
C ASP A 42 7.65 -4.08 11.96
N TRP A 43 7.51 -3.14 12.91
CA TRP A 43 7.54 -1.71 12.60
C TRP A 43 8.87 -1.27 11.98
N ASP A 44 9.99 -1.75 12.54
CA ASP A 44 11.30 -1.37 12.02
C ASP A 44 11.51 -1.86 10.60
N SER A 45 11.10 -3.10 10.31
CA SER A 45 11.16 -3.64 8.96
C SER A 45 10.24 -2.89 8.01
N ASN A 46 9.07 -2.49 8.50
CA ASN A 46 8.09 -1.73 7.73
C ASN A 46 8.68 -0.41 7.26
N ILE A 47 9.27 0.34 8.17
CA ILE A 47 9.92 1.63 7.86
C ILE A 47 11.13 1.44 6.97
N GLU A 48 11.97 0.45 7.25
CA GLU A 48 13.16 0.18 6.45
C GLU A 48 12.79 -0.15 5.01
N PHE A 49 11.79 -0.99 4.82
CA PHE A 49 11.32 -1.34 3.49
C PHE A 49 10.80 -0.12 2.74
N ALA A 50 10.00 0.72 3.41
CA ALA A 50 9.47 1.94 2.81
C ALA A 50 10.59 2.88 2.36
N ASN A 51 11.63 3.00 3.17
CA ASN A 51 12.79 3.82 2.81
C ASN A 51 13.48 3.29 1.56
N GLU A 52 13.61 1.98 1.44
CA GLU A 52 14.26 1.36 0.28
C GLU A 52 13.52 1.65 -1.02
N ILE A 53 12.19 1.70 -0.98
CA ILE A 53 11.40 1.97 -2.19
C ILE A 53 10.99 3.43 -2.33
N GLY A 54 11.51 4.31 -1.47
CA GLY A 54 11.30 5.75 -1.60
C GLY A 54 9.96 6.26 -1.08
N ILE A 55 9.32 5.53 -0.16
CA ILE A 55 8.03 5.91 0.41
C ILE A 55 8.23 6.74 1.67
N SER A 56 7.49 7.86 1.81
CA SER A 56 7.52 8.68 3.00
C SER A 56 7.07 7.89 4.24
N SER A 57 7.82 8.01 5.34
CA SER A 57 7.47 7.36 6.59
C SER A 57 6.11 7.82 7.14
N ARG A 58 5.62 8.98 6.70
CA ARG A 58 4.30 9.49 7.07
C ARG A 58 3.15 8.67 6.49
N ARG A 59 3.43 7.89 5.46
CA ARG A 59 2.43 7.07 4.77
C ARG A 59 2.66 5.59 4.99
N VAL A 60 3.44 5.23 6.03
CA VAL A 60 3.67 3.86 6.47
C VAL A 60 2.86 3.62 7.73
N TYR A 61 2.06 2.57 7.71
CA TYR A 61 1.08 2.32 8.77
C TYR A 61 1.36 0.98 9.46
N ALA A 62 0.96 0.87 10.73
CA ALA A 62 1.20 -0.33 11.51
C ALA A 62 0.30 -1.50 11.08
N ASP A 63 -0.93 -1.20 10.66
CA ASP A 63 -1.85 -2.21 10.13
C ASP A 63 -2.84 -1.56 9.16
N TYR A 64 -3.64 -2.40 8.49
CA TYR A 64 -4.53 -1.89 7.44
C TYR A 64 -5.70 -1.07 7.99
N GLU A 65 -6.17 -1.32 9.21
CA GLU A 65 -7.24 -0.52 9.79
C GLU A 65 -6.74 0.89 10.10
N ILE A 66 -5.53 1.01 10.64
CA ILE A 66 -4.90 2.31 10.88
C ILE A 66 -4.71 3.03 9.53
N MET A 67 -4.25 2.31 8.51
CA MET A 67 -4.07 2.87 7.18
C MET A 67 -5.37 3.46 6.65
N ILE A 68 -6.46 2.72 6.71
CA ILE A 68 -7.76 3.19 6.26
C ILE A 68 -8.16 4.46 7.01
N LYS A 69 -8.05 4.43 8.33
CA LYS A 69 -8.44 5.56 9.18
C LYS A 69 -7.64 6.81 8.85
N GLU A 70 -6.34 6.68 8.73
CA GLU A 70 -5.47 7.82 8.48
C GLU A 70 -5.58 8.34 7.06
N GLU A 71 -5.74 7.45 6.08
CA GLU A 71 -5.93 7.87 4.69
C GLU A 71 -7.24 8.64 4.51
N LEU A 72 -8.30 8.25 5.21
CA LEU A 72 -9.57 8.94 5.14
C LEU A 72 -9.52 10.36 5.70
N LYS A 73 -8.52 10.68 6.53
CA LYS A 73 -8.30 12.03 7.04
C LYS A 73 -7.63 12.93 6.01
N LEU A 74 -7.00 12.36 5.00
CA LEU A 74 -6.32 13.13 3.96
C LEU A 74 -7.34 13.69 2.97
N PRO A 75 -7.01 14.83 2.31
CA PRO A 75 -7.85 15.33 1.22
C PRO A 75 -8.04 14.26 0.15
N GLN A 76 -9.20 14.29 -0.51
CA GLN A 76 -9.55 13.27 -1.50
C GLN A 76 -8.53 13.16 -2.64
N ASP A 77 -7.88 14.26 -2.98
CA ASP A 77 -6.87 14.29 -4.04
C ASP A 77 -5.49 13.79 -3.60
N GLN A 78 -5.33 13.45 -2.32
CA GLN A 78 -4.07 12.94 -1.78
C GLN A 78 -4.16 11.50 -1.28
N ARG A 79 -5.35 11.03 -0.90
CA ARG A 79 -5.49 9.70 -0.34
C ARG A 79 -5.30 8.61 -1.40
N MET A 80 -4.97 7.41 -0.93
CA MET A 80 -4.89 6.24 -1.79
C MET A 80 -6.20 6.02 -2.52
N GLN A 81 -6.12 5.72 -3.80
CA GLN A 81 -7.29 5.41 -4.61
C GLN A 81 -7.49 3.90 -4.75
N ALA A 82 -6.39 3.16 -4.77
CA ALA A 82 -6.40 1.72 -4.87
C ALA A 82 -5.40 1.12 -3.90
N VAL A 83 -5.64 -0.11 -3.49
CA VAL A 83 -4.74 -0.84 -2.58
C VAL A 83 -4.51 -2.23 -3.15
N SER A 84 -3.23 -2.59 -3.31
CA SER A 84 -2.84 -3.93 -3.74
C SER A 84 -2.58 -4.80 -2.52
N ILE A 85 -3.24 -5.95 -2.45
CA ILE A 85 -3.13 -6.86 -1.30
C ILE A 85 -2.19 -8.00 -1.68
N LEU A 86 -1.04 -8.04 -1.01
CA LEU A 86 0.01 -9.04 -1.24
C LEU A 86 0.19 -9.99 -0.04
N THR A 87 -0.74 -9.95 0.91
CA THR A 87 -0.72 -10.82 2.09
C THR A 87 -1.22 -12.23 1.73
N PRO A 88 -1.04 -13.22 2.64
CA PRO A 88 -1.59 -14.55 2.42
C PRO A 88 -3.10 -14.54 2.15
N ASN A 89 -3.55 -15.49 1.34
CA ASN A 89 -4.95 -15.54 0.86
C ASN A 89 -6.01 -15.48 1.95
N PHE A 90 -5.74 -16.09 3.11
CA PHE A 90 -6.74 -16.11 4.17
C PHE A 90 -7.06 -14.73 4.77
N LEU A 91 -6.19 -13.74 4.53
CA LEU A 91 -6.42 -12.37 4.99
C LEU A 91 -7.09 -11.49 3.94
N HIS A 92 -7.11 -11.93 2.68
CA HIS A 92 -7.58 -11.09 1.56
C HIS A 92 -9.04 -10.67 1.72
N TYR A 93 -9.91 -11.58 2.13
CA TYR A 93 -11.33 -11.28 2.23
C TYR A 93 -11.61 -10.15 3.22
N SER A 94 -11.06 -10.25 4.43
CA SER A 94 -11.28 -9.25 5.47
C SER A 94 -10.73 -7.88 5.05
N MET A 95 -9.52 -7.86 4.50
CA MET A 95 -8.89 -6.63 4.05
C MET A 95 -9.65 -6.00 2.89
N ALA A 96 -10.00 -6.81 1.89
CA ALA A 96 -10.73 -6.33 0.72
C ALA A 96 -12.08 -5.75 1.12
N LYS A 97 -12.80 -6.44 2.00
CA LYS A 97 -14.10 -5.97 2.48
C LYS A 97 -14.00 -4.60 3.13
N ARG A 98 -13.05 -4.43 4.05
CA ARG A 98 -12.88 -3.17 4.76
C ARG A 98 -12.48 -2.04 3.81
N LEU A 99 -11.62 -2.33 2.85
CA LEU A 99 -11.20 -1.34 1.87
C LEU A 99 -12.37 -0.90 0.98
N LEU A 100 -13.12 -1.87 0.46
CA LEU A 100 -14.28 -1.58 -0.39
C LEU A 100 -15.36 -0.81 0.35
N GLU A 101 -15.59 -1.13 1.63
CA GLU A 101 -16.56 -0.40 2.46
C GLU A 101 -16.17 1.06 2.64
N ASN A 102 -14.89 1.39 2.49
CA ASN A 102 -14.37 2.74 2.65
C ASN A 102 -13.97 3.39 1.32
N ASN A 103 -14.50 2.87 0.23
CA ASN A 103 -14.36 3.43 -1.13
C ASN A 103 -12.95 3.37 -1.72
N PHE A 104 -12.12 2.44 -1.27
CA PHE A 104 -10.86 2.14 -1.92
C PHE A 104 -11.10 1.06 -2.98
N SER A 105 -10.44 1.18 -4.13
CA SER A 105 -10.39 0.10 -5.10
C SER A 105 -9.38 -0.94 -4.62
N VAL A 106 -9.61 -2.20 -4.95
CA VAL A 106 -8.77 -3.30 -4.46
C VAL A 106 -8.18 -4.07 -5.64
N ILE A 107 -6.89 -4.32 -5.56
CA ILE A 107 -6.16 -5.16 -6.52
C ILE A 107 -5.63 -6.36 -5.74
N CYS A 108 -5.96 -7.55 -6.18
CA CYS A 108 -5.47 -8.78 -5.56
C CYS A 108 -4.52 -9.53 -6.47
#